data_0af53ce42537a1cfeaa64d493ec907c9
#
_entry.id   0af53ce42537a1cfeaa64d493ec907c9
#
_cell.length_a   1.000
_cell.length_b   1.000
_cell.length_c   1.000
_cell.angle_alpha   90.00
_cell.angle_beta   90.00
_cell.angle_gamma   90.00
#
_symmetry.space_group_name_H-M   'P 1'
#
loop_
_entity.id
_entity.type
_entity.pdbx_description
1 polymer ?
#
loop_
_entity_poly.entity_id
_entity_poly.type
_entity_poly.pdbx_seq_one_letter_code
_entity_poly.pdbx_strand_id
1 'polypeptide(L)'
;GFDADSDGSKSSGEGDATEESSEEEGVQKTQDSGAPLDPDNAPKGDEFAFTPFEARDPELVIDNGVGYLYTTNIFPFGPPINVPIWKTTDFSAWEAVGDGLEKVGSWAEDSWTWAPGVIKASNKWILFYTARVLGTTADSAYPAGVQCVGLAVAPAPTGPFIDRGSAPFICQESLGGSIDPSPFRDDDGSLWVTWKADSNAPHVNGTACIFSQRLSTSAMRLLGDSTNLLCRDQDWEWPLIENPDFFRDSDGDLWLSYSSGWWDSASYSTGIASCASPSGPCQKEGQWLSSGDGLVGPGGVTFVSDGEDDYVVVCTWEGGAGFDEGGTGVTGVVQLARVLEHIQTERRATATLDGSCYTAPPDFVDMSDGLVAGEWNPQQVRSVSALPSLSLEITSRVGPVEITTTTTTMVSRVQPVLPVLTTTTTTTTTTPLGLRPPGFGRR
;
A
#
# COMPACT_ATOMS: atom_id res chain seq x y z
N GLY A 1 20.81 65.34 -15.85
CA GLY A 1 20.78 66.78 -15.70
C GLY A 1 19.41 67.22 -15.15
N PHE A 2 19.44 67.88 -14.02
CA PHE A 2 18.48 68.85 -13.45
C PHE A 2 17.11 68.31 -13.04
N ASP A 3 16.80 68.15 -11.74
CA ASP A 3 16.38 69.19 -10.71
C ASP A 3 14.98 69.74 -11.04
N ALA A 4 14.04 69.77 -10.19
CA ALA A 4 13.84 70.14 -8.79
C ALA A 4 12.41 70.63 -8.60
N ASP A 5 11.89 70.41 -7.39
CA ASP A 5 11.01 71.30 -6.59
C ASP A 5 9.60 71.67 -7.17
N SER A 6 8.53 71.67 -6.39
CA SER A 6 8.24 72.17 -5.07
C SER A 6 6.71 72.12 -4.81
N ASP A 7 6.36 71.72 -3.62
CA ASP A 7 5.59 72.54 -2.63
C ASP A 7 4.13 72.97 -2.94
N GLY A 8 3.28 72.73 -1.93
CA GLY A 8 2.13 73.59 -1.75
C GLY A 8 0.85 73.01 -1.16
N SER A 9 0.79 72.89 0.15
CA SER A 9 -0.23 73.39 1.09
C SER A 9 -1.66 72.90 1.11
N LYS A 10 -2.01 72.29 2.24
CA LYS A 10 -3.19 72.47 3.17
C LYS A 10 -4.52 72.92 2.61
N SER A 11 -5.56 72.15 2.91
CA SER A 11 -6.68 72.72 3.75
C SER A 11 -7.55 71.64 4.40
N SER A 12 -7.92 71.91 5.61
CA SER A 12 -8.76 71.23 6.57
C SER A 12 -10.24 71.16 6.14
N GLY A 13 -10.89 70.07 6.54
CA GLY A 13 -12.34 69.91 6.51
C GLY A 13 -12.73 68.82 7.48
N GLU A 14 -13.20 69.23 8.67
CA GLU A 14 -13.88 68.40 9.64
C GLU A 14 -15.23 67.97 9.07
N GLY A 15 -15.56 66.69 9.24
CA GLY A 15 -16.86 66.14 8.97
C GLY A 15 -17.08 64.92 9.86
N ASP A 16 -17.81 65.17 10.90
CA ASP A 16 -18.34 64.22 11.87
C ASP A 16 -19.26 63.21 11.16
N ALA A 17 -19.04 61.92 11.35
CA ALA A 17 -19.98 60.87 11.04
C ALA A 17 -19.73 59.65 11.90
N THR A 18 -20.66 59.42 12.76
CA THR A 18 -21.01 58.31 13.63
C THR A 18 -20.46 56.94 13.24
N GLU A 19 -19.72 56.35 14.20
CA GLU A 19 -19.34 54.93 14.23
C GLU A 19 -20.60 54.05 14.40
N GLU A 20 -20.92 53.26 13.39
CA GLU A 20 -21.65 52.01 13.56
C GLU A 20 -20.63 50.87 13.63
N SER A 21 -20.46 50.37 14.83
CA SER A 21 -19.67 49.15 15.12
C SER A 21 -20.47 47.93 14.63
N SER A 22 -20.10 47.39 13.48
CA SER A 22 -20.42 45.99 13.14
C SER A 22 -19.40 45.10 13.85
N GLU A 23 -19.82 44.44 14.90
CA GLU A 23 -19.12 43.29 15.49
C GLU A 23 -19.11 42.16 14.46
N GLU A 24 -18.04 42.03 13.71
CA GLU A 24 -17.68 40.77 13.08
C GLU A 24 -17.28 39.78 14.18
N GLU A 25 -18.18 38.86 14.52
CA GLU A 25 -17.81 37.66 15.26
C GLU A 25 -16.77 36.91 14.44
N GLY A 26 -15.50 37.17 14.74
CA GLY A 26 -14.39 36.34 14.29
C GLY A 26 -14.57 34.96 14.89
N VAL A 27 -15.04 34.02 14.09
CA VAL A 27 -14.89 32.60 14.38
C VAL A 27 -13.40 32.33 14.51
N GLN A 28 -12.91 32.30 15.74
CA GLN A 28 -11.62 31.76 16.05
C GLN A 28 -11.66 30.28 15.67
N LYS A 29 -11.09 29.93 14.50
CA LYS A 29 -10.64 28.57 14.24
C LYS A 29 -9.67 28.22 15.37
N THR A 30 -10.11 27.41 16.30
CA THR A 30 -9.24 26.75 17.24
C THR A 30 -8.37 25.80 16.43
N GLN A 31 -7.17 26.25 16.09
CA GLN A 31 -6.09 25.39 15.65
C GLN A 31 -5.73 24.48 16.84
N ASP A 32 -6.26 23.29 16.82
CA ASP A 32 -5.67 22.12 17.46
C ASP A 32 -5.64 21.02 16.37
N SER A 33 -4.85 21.29 15.33
CA SER A 33 -4.49 20.31 14.33
C SER A 33 -3.34 19.50 14.94
N GLY A 34 -3.66 18.42 15.63
CA GLY A 34 -2.68 17.36 15.82
C GLY A 34 -2.19 16.97 14.42
N ALA A 35 -0.88 16.79 14.24
CA ALA A 35 -0.32 16.35 12.98
C ALA A 35 -1.12 15.11 12.50
N PRO A 36 -1.54 15.05 11.23
CA PRO A 36 -2.39 13.96 10.73
C PRO A 36 -1.70 12.59 10.84
N LEU A 37 -0.38 12.56 10.90
CA LEU A 37 0.42 11.36 11.10
C LEU A 37 1.25 11.45 12.40
N ASP A 38 0.57 11.46 13.53
CA ASP A 38 1.20 11.39 14.86
C ASP A 38 1.24 9.91 15.29
N PRO A 39 2.38 9.37 15.80
CA PRO A 39 2.45 8.01 16.33
C PRO A 39 1.37 7.67 17.36
N ASP A 40 0.91 8.67 18.13
CA ASP A 40 -0.15 8.51 19.13
C ASP A 40 -1.58 8.46 18.51
N ASN A 41 -1.69 8.66 17.20
CA ASN A 41 -2.96 8.80 16.46
C ASN A 41 -3.08 7.76 15.32
N ALA A 42 -2.49 6.58 15.49
CA ALA A 42 -2.58 5.52 14.50
C ALA A 42 -4.01 4.94 14.38
N PRO A 43 -4.52 4.67 13.17
CA PRO A 43 -5.81 4.04 12.99
C PRO A 43 -5.82 2.60 13.52
N LYS A 44 -6.98 2.18 14.04
CA LYS A 44 -7.20 0.82 14.56
C LYS A 44 -7.79 -0.09 13.49
N GLY A 45 -7.64 -1.40 13.69
CA GLY A 45 -8.07 -2.39 12.70
C GLY A 45 -9.56 -2.35 12.37
N ASP A 46 -10.42 -1.97 13.31
CA ASP A 46 -11.86 -1.84 13.11
C ASP A 46 -12.27 -0.60 12.30
N GLU A 47 -11.35 0.32 12.06
CA GLU A 47 -11.58 1.50 11.21
C GLU A 47 -11.31 1.22 9.72
N PHE A 48 -10.64 0.10 9.39
CA PHE A 48 -10.30 -0.26 8.02
C PHE A 48 -11.37 -1.11 7.34
N ALA A 49 -11.65 -0.79 6.07
CA ALA A 49 -12.36 -1.69 5.15
C ALA A 49 -11.37 -2.66 4.51
N PHE A 50 -11.44 -3.96 4.88
CA PHE A 50 -10.51 -4.96 4.38
C PHE A 50 -11.01 -5.65 3.11
N THR A 51 -10.06 -5.97 2.21
CA THR A 51 -10.34 -6.81 1.04
C THR A 51 -10.71 -8.22 1.48
N PRO A 52 -11.73 -8.85 0.85
CA PRO A 52 -12.10 -10.24 1.16
C PRO A 52 -11.19 -11.26 0.46
N PHE A 53 -10.00 -10.87 0.02
CA PHE A 53 -9.07 -11.66 -0.77
C PHE A 53 -7.62 -11.31 -0.45
N GLU A 54 -6.70 -12.19 -0.83
CA GLU A 54 -5.27 -11.92 -0.73
C GLU A 54 -4.86 -10.70 -1.55
N ALA A 55 -4.32 -9.70 -0.88
CA ALA A 55 -3.81 -8.47 -1.47
C ALA A 55 -2.65 -7.94 -0.61
N ARG A 56 -1.44 -8.03 -1.10
CA ARG A 56 -0.21 -7.64 -0.40
C ARG A 56 0.51 -6.54 -1.15
N ASP A 57 1.24 -5.72 -0.42
CA ASP A 57 1.98 -4.56 -0.95
C ASP A 57 1.05 -3.71 -1.83
N PRO A 58 -0.02 -3.16 -1.23
CA PRO A 58 -1.06 -2.49 -1.98
C PRO A 58 -0.60 -1.15 -2.51
N GLU A 59 -0.95 -0.86 -3.74
CA GLU A 59 -0.97 0.49 -4.31
C GLU A 59 -2.39 0.79 -4.75
N LEU A 60 -2.98 1.84 -4.22
CA LEU A 60 -4.32 2.28 -4.60
C LEU A 60 -4.24 3.63 -5.32
N VAL A 61 -4.86 3.72 -6.48
CA VAL A 61 -5.06 4.99 -7.17
C VAL A 61 -6.53 5.24 -7.41
N ILE A 62 -6.96 6.50 -7.37
CA ILE A 62 -8.34 6.89 -7.66
C ILE A 62 -8.37 7.68 -8.96
N ASP A 63 -9.17 7.26 -9.93
CA ASP A 63 -9.39 7.96 -11.19
C ASP A 63 -10.88 8.05 -11.49
N ASN A 64 -11.39 9.29 -11.55
CA ASN A 64 -12.82 9.58 -11.80
C ASN A 64 -13.78 8.86 -10.84
N GLY A 65 -13.46 8.83 -9.55
CA GLY A 65 -14.29 8.21 -8.52
C GLY A 65 -14.26 6.67 -8.51
N VAL A 66 -13.29 6.07 -9.19
CA VAL A 66 -13.06 4.62 -9.17
C VAL A 66 -11.68 4.36 -8.59
N GLY A 67 -11.60 3.59 -7.51
CA GLY A 67 -10.37 3.08 -6.94
C GLY A 67 -9.86 1.86 -7.72
N TYR A 68 -8.57 1.85 -8.01
CA TYR A 68 -7.86 0.73 -8.65
C TYR A 68 -6.75 0.28 -7.71
N LEU A 69 -6.86 -0.94 -7.21
CA LEU A 69 -5.90 -1.58 -6.32
C LEU A 69 -4.98 -2.48 -7.11
N TYR A 70 -3.68 -2.27 -7.00
CA TYR A 70 -2.62 -3.09 -7.56
C TYR A 70 -1.86 -3.77 -6.41
N THR A 71 -1.43 -5.00 -6.60
CA THR A 71 -0.77 -5.77 -5.53
C THR A 71 0.39 -6.59 -6.05
N THR A 72 1.21 -7.07 -5.14
CA THR A 72 2.21 -8.11 -5.38
C THR A 72 1.60 -9.31 -6.10
N ASN A 73 2.36 -9.96 -6.94
CA ASN A 73 1.97 -11.13 -7.72
C ASN A 73 1.29 -12.21 -6.86
N ILE A 74 0.35 -12.91 -7.47
CA ILE A 74 -0.27 -14.11 -6.90
C ILE A 74 0.00 -15.32 -7.79
N PHE A 75 0.02 -16.51 -7.15
CA PHE A 75 0.19 -17.79 -7.83
C PHE A 75 -1.12 -18.58 -7.78
N PRO A 76 -2.07 -18.33 -8.69
CA PRO A 76 -3.26 -19.14 -8.80
C PRO A 76 -2.86 -20.54 -9.35
N PHE A 77 -3.80 -21.49 -9.28
CA PHE A 77 -3.64 -22.76 -10.00
C PHE A 77 -3.72 -22.49 -11.52
N GLY A 78 -2.60 -22.03 -12.10
CA GLY A 78 -2.53 -21.61 -13.49
C GLY A 78 -1.30 -20.72 -13.74
N PRO A 79 -1.28 -19.97 -14.84
CA PRO A 79 -0.25 -18.97 -15.07
C PRO A 79 -0.19 -17.96 -13.90
N PRO A 80 0.98 -17.49 -13.55
CA PRO A 80 1.11 -16.44 -12.54
C PRO A 80 0.41 -15.16 -13.00
N ILE A 81 -0.11 -14.40 -12.05
CA ILE A 81 -0.61 -13.05 -12.27
C ILE A 81 0.44 -12.10 -11.73
N ASN A 82 1.08 -11.36 -12.63
CA ASN A 82 2.22 -10.51 -12.25
C ASN A 82 1.79 -9.29 -11.42
N VAL A 83 0.77 -8.56 -11.88
CA VAL A 83 0.23 -7.40 -11.16
C VAL A 83 -1.28 -7.51 -11.14
N PRO A 84 -1.83 -8.19 -10.14
CA PRO A 84 -3.28 -8.27 -9.96
C PRO A 84 -3.89 -6.88 -9.82
N ILE A 85 -5.00 -6.61 -10.51
CA ILE A 85 -5.74 -5.36 -10.41
C ILE A 85 -7.18 -5.66 -10.02
N TRP A 86 -7.67 -4.92 -9.04
CA TRP A 86 -9.09 -4.83 -8.68
C TRP A 86 -9.57 -3.40 -8.78
N LYS A 87 -10.87 -3.21 -8.90
CA LYS A 87 -11.48 -1.89 -8.86
C LYS A 87 -12.66 -1.86 -7.92
N THR A 88 -12.94 -0.68 -7.39
CA THR A 88 -14.03 -0.41 -6.45
C THR A 88 -14.54 1.02 -6.62
N THR A 89 -15.74 1.29 -6.11
CA THR A 89 -16.30 2.65 -6.00
C THR A 89 -16.65 3.02 -4.56
N ASP A 90 -16.45 2.10 -3.61
CA ASP A 90 -16.87 2.25 -2.23
C ASP A 90 -15.96 1.55 -1.22
N PHE A 91 -14.84 0.98 -1.69
CA PHE A 91 -13.85 0.19 -0.93
C PHE A 91 -14.41 -1.04 -0.19
N SER A 92 -15.70 -1.30 -0.31
CA SER A 92 -16.37 -2.47 0.29
C SER A 92 -16.61 -3.59 -0.72
N ALA A 93 -16.95 -3.25 -1.96
CA ALA A 93 -17.16 -4.18 -3.06
C ALA A 93 -16.05 -4.04 -4.10
N TRP A 94 -15.42 -5.15 -4.44
CA TRP A 94 -14.29 -5.21 -5.35
C TRP A 94 -14.58 -6.09 -6.57
N GLU A 95 -14.23 -5.60 -7.75
CA GLU A 95 -14.32 -6.33 -9.02
C GLU A 95 -12.92 -6.61 -9.56
N ALA A 96 -12.62 -7.88 -9.84
CA ALA A 96 -11.35 -8.25 -10.44
C ALA A 96 -11.25 -7.72 -11.88
N VAL A 97 -10.17 -7.02 -12.18
CA VAL A 97 -9.82 -6.57 -13.53
C VAL A 97 -8.97 -7.61 -14.26
N GLY A 98 -7.99 -8.20 -13.56
CA GLY A 98 -7.09 -9.22 -14.10
C GLY A 98 -5.61 -8.86 -13.90
N ASP A 99 -4.74 -9.37 -14.77
CA ASP A 99 -3.32 -9.06 -14.76
C ASP A 99 -3.04 -7.74 -15.50
N GLY A 100 -2.58 -6.74 -14.79
CA GLY A 100 -2.17 -5.46 -15.37
C GLY A 100 -0.89 -5.55 -16.18
N LEU A 101 -0.01 -6.52 -15.86
CA LEU A 101 1.29 -6.73 -16.50
C LEU A 101 1.43 -8.17 -16.96
N GLU A 102 0.73 -8.52 -18.04
CA GLU A 102 0.74 -9.89 -18.60
C GLU A 102 2.15 -10.38 -18.94
N LYS A 103 3.08 -9.45 -19.16
CA LYS A 103 4.46 -9.79 -19.50
C LYS A 103 5.42 -8.73 -18.92
N VAL A 104 6.37 -9.20 -18.14
CA VAL A 104 7.48 -8.38 -17.63
C VAL A 104 8.45 -7.97 -18.73
N GLY A 105 9.32 -7.00 -18.44
CA GLY A 105 10.41 -6.61 -19.34
C GLY A 105 11.35 -7.77 -19.67
N SER A 106 12.01 -7.70 -20.82
CA SER A 106 12.89 -8.79 -21.28
C SER A 106 14.12 -9.04 -20.40
N TRP A 107 14.33 -8.20 -19.42
CA TRP A 107 15.37 -8.26 -18.41
C TRP A 107 14.99 -9.07 -17.17
N ALA A 108 13.69 -9.36 -16.98
CA ALA A 108 13.12 -9.91 -15.76
C ALA A 108 12.59 -11.33 -15.93
N GLU A 109 12.51 -12.05 -14.83
CA GLU A 109 11.83 -13.32 -14.72
C GLU A 109 10.34 -13.11 -14.47
N ASP A 110 9.46 -13.76 -15.21
CA ASP A 110 8.03 -13.79 -14.93
C ASP A 110 7.75 -14.37 -13.54
N SER A 111 6.66 -13.93 -12.92
CA SER A 111 6.14 -14.49 -11.67
C SER A 111 6.83 -14.05 -10.38
N TRP A 112 7.76 -13.11 -10.45
CA TRP A 112 8.46 -12.55 -9.29
C TRP A 112 8.36 -11.04 -9.29
N THR A 113 7.10 -10.57 -9.36
CA THR A 113 6.76 -9.15 -9.41
C THR A 113 6.15 -8.72 -8.09
N TRP A 114 6.76 -7.73 -7.44
CA TRP A 114 6.38 -7.27 -6.11
C TRP A 114 6.13 -5.78 -6.07
N ALA A 115 5.37 -5.36 -5.05
CA ALA A 115 5.17 -3.98 -4.63
C ALA A 115 5.05 -3.02 -5.82
N PRO A 116 3.94 -3.06 -6.57
CA PRO A 116 3.71 -2.13 -7.66
C PRO A 116 3.49 -0.72 -7.13
N GLY A 117 4.01 0.29 -7.84
CA GLY A 117 3.67 1.70 -7.62
C GLY A 117 3.14 2.31 -8.92
N VAL A 118 2.06 3.07 -8.88
CA VAL A 118 1.36 3.54 -10.08
C VAL A 118 1.10 5.05 -10.02
N ILE A 119 1.42 5.75 -11.12
CA ILE A 119 1.15 7.17 -11.23
C ILE A 119 0.63 7.54 -12.62
N LYS A 120 -0.28 8.53 -12.69
CA LYS A 120 -0.72 9.13 -13.93
C LYS A 120 0.19 10.28 -14.31
N ALA A 121 0.88 10.20 -15.45
CA ALA A 121 1.77 11.24 -15.97
C ALA A 121 1.61 11.41 -17.47
N SER A 122 1.55 12.66 -17.96
CA SER A 122 1.43 12.99 -19.40
C SER A 122 0.33 12.19 -20.12
N ASN A 123 -0.86 12.08 -19.51
CA ASN A 123 -2.01 11.32 -20.00
C ASN A 123 -1.75 9.82 -20.20
N LYS A 124 -0.81 9.26 -19.47
CA LYS A 124 -0.51 7.83 -19.41
C LYS A 124 -0.46 7.37 -17.97
N TRP A 125 -0.67 6.08 -17.78
CA TRP A 125 -0.43 5.40 -16.52
C TRP A 125 0.93 4.75 -16.57
N ILE A 126 1.73 5.01 -15.54
CA ILE A 126 3.08 4.49 -15.40
C ILE A 126 3.07 3.56 -14.19
N LEU A 127 3.45 2.32 -14.42
CA LEU A 127 3.63 1.30 -13.41
C LEU A 127 5.12 1.10 -13.18
N PHE A 128 5.54 1.25 -11.94
CA PHE A 128 6.81 0.76 -11.44
C PHE A 128 6.55 -0.57 -10.73
N TYR A 129 7.41 -1.53 -10.89
CA TYR A 129 7.24 -2.84 -10.27
C TYR A 129 8.60 -3.46 -9.96
N THR A 130 8.71 -4.15 -8.84
CA THR A 130 9.88 -4.95 -8.54
C THR A 130 9.83 -6.23 -9.34
N ALA A 131 10.95 -6.66 -9.93
CA ALA A 131 11.06 -7.98 -10.54
C ALA A 131 12.47 -8.55 -10.40
N ARG A 132 12.56 -9.88 -10.41
CA ARG A 132 13.80 -10.59 -10.38
C ARG A 132 14.54 -10.44 -11.72
N VAL A 133 15.82 -10.04 -11.65
CA VAL A 133 16.68 -9.91 -12.83
C VAL A 133 16.99 -11.30 -13.39
N LEU A 134 16.75 -11.47 -14.69
CA LEU A 134 16.86 -12.74 -15.39
C LEU A 134 18.29 -13.35 -15.25
N GLY A 135 18.33 -14.61 -14.82
CA GLY A 135 19.56 -15.38 -14.72
C GLY A 135 20.39 -15.13 -13.46
N THR A 136 20.00 -14.22 -12.56
CA THR A 136 20.75 -13.96 -11.32
C THR A 136 20.63 -15.11 -10.31
N THR A 137 19.58 -15.93 -10.39
CA THR A 137 19.40 -17.14 -9.56
C THR A 137 20.37 -18.27 -9.92
N ALA A 138 21.03 -18.19 -11.07
CA ALA A 138 22.04 -19.18 -11.48
C ALA A 138 23.33 -19.06 -10.64
N ASP A 139 23.56 -17.94 -9.99
CA ASP A 139 24.68 -17.74 -9.07
C ASP A 139 24.27 -18.26 -7.68
N SER A 140 25.02 -19.23 -7.16
CA SER A 140 24.80 -19.77 -5.83
C SER A 140 25.00 -18.75 -4.70
N ALA A 141 25.65 -17.61 -4.99
CA ALA A 141 25.77 -16.47 -4.08
C ALA A 141 24.46 -15.69 -3.96
N TYR A 142 23.53 -15.83 -4.91
CA TYR A 142 22.24 -15.12 -4.97
C TYR A 142 21.05 -16.10 -5.11
N PRO A 143 20.80 -16.99 -4.14
CA PRO A 143 19.77 -18.02 -4.29
C PRO A 143 18.36 -17.46 -4.51
N ALA A 144 18.11 -16.24 -4.05
CA ALA A 144 16.86 -15.50 -4.30
C ALA A 144 16.92 -14.64 -5.57
N GLY A 145 18.10 -14.53 -6.22
CA GLY A 145 18.35 -13.61 -7.32
C GLY A 145 18.51 -12.16 -6.84
N VAL A 146 18.73 -11.26 -7.80
CA VAL A 146 18.74 -9.81 -7.57
C VAL A 146 17.40 -9.24 -8.02
N GLN A 147 16.79 -8.41 -7.20
CA GLN A 147 15.52 -7.75 -7.50
C GLN A 147 15.77 -6.31 -7.92
N CYS A 148 15.13 -5.86 -8.99
CA CYS A 148 15.25 -4.49 -9.48
C CYS A 148 13.90 -3.95 -9.94
N VAL A 149 13.81 -2.62 -10.09
CA VAL A 149 12.58 -1.94 -10.50
C VAL A 149 12.47 -1.88 -12.01
N GLY A 150 11.35 -2.33 -12.55
CA GLY A 150 10.91 -2.16 -13.93
C GLY A 150 9.99 -0.96 -14.11
N LEU A 151 9.74 -0.59 -15.36
CA LEU A 151 8.81 0.46 -15.73
C LEU A 151 7.96 0.02 -16.92
N ALA A 152 6.64 0.03 -16.73
CA ALA A 152 5.66 -0.28 -17.77
C ALA A 152 4.67 0.88 -17.96
N VAL A 153 4.06 0.96 -19.13
CA VAL A 153 3.20 2.09 -19.53
C VAL A 153 1.87 1.56 -20.07
N ALA A 154 0.77 2.17 -19.64
CA ALA A 154 -0.57 1.87 -20.12
C ALA A 154 -1.37 3.12 -20.51
N PRO A 155 -2.40 3.00 -21.36
CA PRO A 155 -3.32 4.08 -21.69
C PRO A 155 -4.41 4.28 -20.62
N ALA A 156 -4.67 3.28 -19.79
CA ALA A 156 -5.72 3.26 -18.76
C ALA A 156 -5.19 2.64 -17.45
N PRO A 157 -5.83 2.91 -16.29
CA PRO A 157 -5.42 2.34 -15.02
C PRO A 157 -5.61 0.81 -14.99
N THR A 158 -6.49 0.25 -15.80
CA THR A 158 -6.69 -1.18 -15.95
C THR A 158 -5.62 -1.88 -16.79
N GLY A 159 -4.62 -1.16 -17.27
CA GLY A 159 -3.63 -1.71 -18.21
C GLY A 159 -4.15 -1.82 -19.66
N PRO A 160 -3.61 -2.74 -20.50
CA PRO A 160 -2.41 -3.51 -20.20
C PRO A 160 -1.17 -2.60 -20.09
N PHE A 161 -0.39 -2.81 -19.05
CA PHE A 161 0.91 -2.15 -18.90
C PHE A 161 1.96 -2.91 -19.71
N ILE A 162 2.73 -2.17 -20.48
CA ILE A 162 3.76 -2.73 -21.37
C ILE A 162 5.12 -2.22 -20.94
N ASP A 163 5.98 -3.11 -20.48
CA ASP A 163 7.40 -2.85 -20.31
C ASP A 163 8.14 -3.11 -21.62
N ARG A 164 8.82 -2.09 -22.13
CA ARG A 164 9.65 -2.14 -23.35
C ARG A 164 11.14 -2.08 -23.02
N GLY A 165 11.49 -2.11 -21.74
CA GLY A 165 12.87 -2.06 -21.27
C GLY A 165 13.62 -3.34 -21.61
N SER A 166 14.91 -3.20 -21.94
CA SER A 166 15.86 -4.29 -22.04
C SER A 166 16.76 -4.40 -20.81
N ALA A 167 16.56 -3.50 -19.84
CA ALA A 167 17.25 -3.43 -18.55
C ALA A 167 16.28 -2.86 -17.50
N PRO A 168 16.51 -3.09 -16.21
CA PRO A 168 15.75 -2.48 -15.14
C PRO A 168 15.79 -0.94 -15.23
N PHE A 169 14.75 -0.28 -14.74
CA PHE A 169 14.66 1.17 -14.64
C PHE A 169 15.49 1.72 -13.46
N ILE A 170 15.45 1.05 -12.30
CA ILE A 170 16.28 1.33 -11.13
C ILE A 170 16.89 0.01 -10.66
N CYS A 171 18.23 -0.03 -10.52
CA CYS A 171 18.90 -1.19 -10.01
C CYS A 171 20.21 -0.81 -9.33
N GLN A 172 20.26 -0.94 -8.01
CA GLN A 172 21.46 -0.71 -7.21
C GLN A 172 22.11 -2.06 -6.86
N GLU A 173 22.63 -2.79 -7.86
CA GLU A 173 23.18 -4.15 -7.69
C GLU A 173 24.23 -4.23 -6.57
N SER A 174 25.09 -3.21 -6.44
CA SER A 174 26.08 -3.15 -5.36
C SER A 174 25.49 -3.03 -3.97
N LEU A 175 24.22 -2.62 -3.88
CA LEU A 175 23.44 -2.53 -2.66
C LEU A 175 22.39 -3.66 -2.56
N GLY A 176 22.53 -4.73 -3.33
CA GLY A 176 21.65 -5.89 -3.29
C GLY A 176 20.45 -5.84 -4.23
N GLY A 177 20.26 -4.74 -4.92
CA GLY A 177 19.12 -4.49 -5.79
C GLY A 177 18.29 -3.28 -5.34
N SER A 178 17.14 -3.11 -5.98
CA SER A 178 16.19 -2.02 -5.69
C SER A 178 14.78 -2.58 -5.75
N ILE A 179 14.00 -2.40 -4.68
CA ILE A 179 12.63 -2.93 -4.57
C ILE A 179 11.66 -1.87 -4.02
N ASP A 180 10.39 -2.17 -4.03
CA ASP A 180 9.32 -1.37 -3.43
C ASP A 180 9.27 0.07 -3.98
N PRO A 181 9.11 0.24 -5.30
CA PRO A 181 9.05 1.56 -5.88
C PRO A 181 7.71 2.23 -5.59
N SER A 182 7.72 3.43 -5.00
CA SER A 182 6.53 4.27 -4.85
C SER A 182 6.73 5.61 -5.57
N PRO A 183 5.91 5.93 -6.57
CA PRO A 183 5.94 7.23 -7.25
C PRO A 183 5.10 8.26 -6.50
N PHE A 184 5.63 9.47 -6.39
CA PHE A 184 4.99 10.58 -5.72
C PHE A 184 4.90 11.82 -6.61
N ARG A 185 3.78 12.53 -6.52
CA ARG A 185 3.59 13.86 -7.12
C ARG A 185 3.55 14.91 -6.03
N ASP A 186 4.54 15.77 -5.99
CA ASP A 186 4.58 16.89 -5.07
C ASP A 186 3.64 18.04 -5.51
N ASP A 187 3.29 18.95 -4.61
CA ASP A 187 2.39 20.08 -4.83
C ASP A 187 2.87 21.04 -5.95
N ASP A 188 4.18 21.14 -6.15
CA ASP A 188 4.76 21.89 -7.26
C ASP A 188 4.62 21.21 -8.63
N GLY A 189 3.97 20.03 -8.65
CA GLY A 189 3.80 19.18 -9.83
C GLY A 189 5.03 18.36 -10.20
N SER A 190 6.12 18.46 -9.46
CA SER A 190 7.29 17.61 -9.67
C SER A 190 6.99 16.16 -9.33
N LEU A 191 7.61 15.24 -10.07
CA LEU A 191 7.45 13.82 -9.89
C LEU A 191 8.71 13.22 -9.29
N TRP A 192 8.51 12.29 -8.36
CA TRP A 192 9.55 11.59 -7.61
C TRP A 192 9.26 10.11 -7.58
N VAL A 193 10.25 9.31 -7.27
CA VAL A 193 10.11 7.90 -6.95
C VAL A 193 10.99 7.57 -5.75
N THR A 194 10.41 6.89 -4.77
CA THR A 194 11.13 6.28 -3.66
C THR A 194 11.29 4.78 -3.89
N TRP A 195 12.28 4.18 -3.26
CA TRP A 195 12.48 2.73 -3.26
C TRP A 195 13.37 2.30 -2.10
N LYS A 196 13.37 1.03 -1.80
CA LYS A 196 14.33 0.39 -0.90
C LYS A 196 15.53 -0.14 -1.68
N ALA A 197 16.75 0.14 -1.21
CA ALA A 197 17.92 -0.65 -1.58
C ALA A 197 17.89 -1.96 -0.78
N ASP A 198 17.96 -3.11 -1.47
CA ASP A 198 17.83 -4.43 -0.83
C ASP A 198 19.13 -4.90 -0.15
N SER A 199 19.77 -3.98 0.58
CA SER A 199 21.08 -4.17 1.19
C SER A 199 21.10 -5.23 2.29
N ASN A 200 19.95 -5.60 2.84
CA ASN A 200 19.78 -6.72 3.77
C ASN A 200 19.79 -8.08 3.05
N ALA A 201 19.80 -8.10 1.73
CA ALA A 201 19.95 -9.35 0.97
C ALA A 201 21.19 -10.12 1.43
N PRO A 202 21.12 -11.46 1.54
CA PRO A 202 22.20 -12.28 2.15
C PRO A 202 23.58 -12.09 1.53
N HIS A 203 23.65 -11.76 0.26
CA HIS A 203 24.90 -11.55 -0.48
C HIS A 203 25.55 -10.18 -0.20
N VAL A 204 24.80 -9.19 0.28
CA VAL A 204 25.31 -7.88 0.67
C VAL A 204 25.50 -7.82 2.18
N ASN A 205 24.55 -8.34 2.94
CA ASN A 205 24.52 -8.34 4.40
C ASN A 205 24.76 -6.92 4.97
N GLY A 206 24.15 -5.94 4.34
CA GLY A 206 24.24 -4.53 4.70
C GLY A 206 23.00 -4.03 5.44
N THR A 207 22.90 -2.73 5.57
CA THR A 207 21.76 -2.06 6.19
C THR A 207 20.76 -1.63 5.12
N ALA A 208 19.48 -2.01 5.27
CA ALA A 208 18.42 -1.55 4.39
C ALA A 208 18.24 -0.04 4.49
N CYS A 209 18.16 0.63 3.35
CA CYS A 209 17.99 2.07 3.25
C CYS A 209 16.93 2.42 2.19
N ILE A 210 16.26 3.53 2.40
CA ILE A 210 15.28 4.12 1.49
C ILE A 210 15.93 5.25 0.72
N PHE A 211 15.71 5.25 -0.58
CA PHE A 211 16.19 6.27 -1.51
C PHE A 211 15.05 6.99 -2.19
N SER A 212 15.34 8.19 -2.68
CA SER A 212 14.45 8.97 -3.52
C SER A 212 15.21 9.55 -4.70
N GLN A 213 14.53 9.73 -5.83
CA GLN A 213 15.07 10.42 -7.00
C GLN A 213 13.97 11.11 -7.77
N ARG A 214 14.30 12.27 -8.33
CA ARG A 214 13.37 13.04 -9.17
C ARG A 214 13.13 12.33 -10.49
N LEU A 215 11.87 12.37 -10.94
CA LEU A 215 11.43 11.88 -12.25
C LEU A 215 11.24 13.03 -13.24
N SER A 216 11.34 12.72 -14.53
CA SER A 216 10.86 13.62 -15.59
C SER A 216 9.33 13.80 -15.50
N THR A 217 8.79 14.85 -16.11
CA THR A 217 7.35 15.13 -16.14
C THR A 217 6.51 14.00 -16.76
N SER A 218 7.12 13.10 -17.53
CA SER A 218 6.49 11.89 -18.05
C SER A 218 6.63 10.67 -17.13
N ALA A 219 7.31 10.81 -16.00
CA ALA A 219 7.70 9.73 -15.08
C ALA A 219 8.58 8.62 -15.72
N MET A 220 9.07 8.81 -16.93
CA MET A 220 9.78 7.76 -17.70
C MET A 220 11.30 7.91 -17.69
N ARG A 221 11.87 8.85 -16.93
CA ARG A 221 13.32 9.04 -16.78
C ARG A 221 13.64 9.56 -15.40
N LEU A 222 14.72 9.04 -14.83
CA LEU A 222 15.34 9.58 -13.62
C LEU A 222 16.09 10.89 -13.95
N LEU A 223 16.07 11.85 -13.03
CA LEU A 223 16.75 13.15 -13.15
C LEU A 223 17.65 13.38 -11.93
N GLY A 224 18.89 13.79 -12.19
CA GLY A 224 19.90 14.01 -11.14
C GLY A 224 20.33 12.71 -10.49
N ASP A 225 20.91 12.83 -9.29
CA ASP A 225 21.38 11.71 -8.49
C ASP A 225 20.28 11.29 -7.49
N SER A 226 20.29 10.04 -7.07
CA SER A 226 19.43 9.56 -5.98
C SER A 226 19.95 10.03 -4.63
N THR A 227 19.03 10.28 -3.70
CA THR A 227 19.34 10.66 -2.32
C THR A 227 18.93 9.54 -1.37
N ASN A 228 19.80 9.19 -0.44
CA ASN A 228 19.45 8.33 0.69
C ASN A 228 18.64 9.16 1.69
N LEU A 229 17.42 8.74 1.99
CA LEU A 229 16.52 9.42 2.92
C LEU A 229 16.65 8.90 4.34
N LEU A 230 16.58 7.59 4.49
CA LEU A 230 16.58 6.87 5.77
C LEU A 230 17.34 5.56 5.63
N CYS A 231 17.97 5.12 6.70
CA CYS A 231 18.46 3.75 6.85
C CYS A 231 17.94 3.16 8.16
N ARG A 232 17.83 1.84 8.22
CA ARG A 232 17.51 1.15 9.47
C ARG A 232 18.54 1.45 10.55
N ASP A 233 18.13 2.03 11.67
CA ASP A 233 19.01 2.42 12.78
C ASP A 233 18.35 2.30 14.17
N GLN A 234 17.06 1.89 14.24
CA GLN A 234 16.33 1.70 15.50
C GLN A 234 16.10 0.21 15.77
N ASP A 235 15.98 -0.19 17.04
CA ASP A 235 15.85 -1.59 17.44
C ASP A 235 14.56 -2.25 16.93
N TRP A 236 13.45 -1.51 16.92
CA TRP A 236 12.17 -2.00 16.44
C TRP A 236 12.12 -2.17 14.91
N GLU A 237 13.06 -1.56 14.20
CA GLU A 237 13.18 -1.68 12.75
C GLU A 237 13.91 -2.97 12.30
N TRP A 238 14.31 -3.84 13.23
CA TRP A 238 15.00 -5.07 12.87
C TRP A 238 14.06 -6.08 12.20
N PRO A 239 14.47 -6.72 11.06
CA PRO A 239 15.81 -6.70 10.45
C PRO A 239 15.98 -5.67 9.34
N LEU A 240 14.93 -5.01 8.87
CA LEU A 240 14.96 -4.15 7.67
C LEU A 240 13.96 -2.99 7.79
N ILE A 241 14.09 -2.02 6.87
CA ILE A 241 13.05 -1.06 6.50
C ILE A 241 12.78 -1.18 5.00
N GLU A 242 11.51 -0.99 4.57
CA GLU A 242 11.08 -1.16 3.19
C GLU A 242 9.75 -0.46 2.88
N ASN A 243 9.17 -0.65 1.69
CA ASN A 243 7.87 -0.12 1.27
C ASN A 243 7.69 1.38 1.61
N PRO A 244 8.56 2.27 1.12
CA PRO A 244 8.41 3.71 1.37
C PRO A 244 7.24 4.30 0.59
N ASP A 245 6.48 5.22 1.19
CA ASP A 245 5.50 6.04 0.48
C ASP A 245 5.47 7.47 1.01
N PHE A 246 5.39 8.46 0.09
CA PHE A 246 5.28 9.86 0.45
C PHE A 246 3.82 10.31 0.51
N PHE A 247 3.53 11.11 1.51
CA PHE A 247 2.27 11.79 1.69
C PHE A 247 2.50 13.26 2.07
N ARG A 248 1.75 14.16 1.43
CA ARG A 248 1.69 15.55 1.83
C ARG A 248 0.32 15.82 2.43
N ASP A 249 0.31 16.24 3.68
CA ASP A 249 -0.92 16.52 4.40
C ASP A 249 -1.53 17.88 4.01
N SER A 250 -2.71 18.17 4.56
CA SER A 250 -3.46 19.41 4.29
C SER A 250 -2.75 20.67 4.81
N ASP A 251 -1.81 20.54 5.74
CA ASP A 251 -1.02 21.66 6.26
C ASP A 251 0.23 21.91 5.41
N GLY A 252 0.49 21.04 4.45
CA GLY A 252 1.60 21.08 3.51
C GLY A 252 2.87 20.41 4.04
N ASP A 253 2.80 19.67 5.15
CA ASP A 253 3.91 18.91 5.68
C ASP A 253 4.11 17.62 4.88
N LEU A 254 5.36 17.27 4.59
CA LEU A 254 5.71 16.08 3.83
C LEU A 254 6.09 14.95 4.78
N TRP A 255 5.36 13.86 4.67
CA TRP A 255 5.56 12.64 5.43
C TRP A 255 6.07 11.51 4.54
N LEU A 256 6.84 10.61 5.14
CA LEU A 256 7.29 9.36 4.54
C LEU A 256 6.90 8.21 5.47
N SER A 257 6.00 7.35 5.02
CA SER A 257 5.80 6.05 5.66
C SER A 257 6.86 5.06 5.20
N TYR A 258 7.16 4.08 6.04
CA TYR A 258 8.01 2.94 5.70
C TYR A 258 7.65 1.74 6.57
N SER A 259 7.73 0.57 6.00
CA SER A 259 7.55 -0.67 6.76
C SER A 259 8.84 -1.09 7.45
N SER A 260 8.70 -1.87 8.51
CA SER A 260 9.82 -2.39 9.28
C SER A 260 9.49 -3.74 9.92
N GLY A 261 10.52 -4.46 10.37
CA GLY A 261 10.34 -5.80 10.89
C GLY A 261 10.44 -6.87 9.80
N TRP A 262 9.93 -8.06 10.07
CA TRP A 262 9.89 -9.14 9.09
C TRP A 262 8.49 -9.27 8.50
N TRP A 263 8.37 -9.06 7.19
CA TRP A 263 7.10 -8.98 6.47
C TRP A 263 6.17 -10.20 6.70
N ASP A 264 6.73 -11.39 6.87
CA ASP A 264 6.01 -12.67 7.09
C ASP A 264 5.87 -12.96 8.59
N SER A 265 5.46 -11.99 9.38
CA SER A 265 5.28 -12.15 10.83
C SER A 265 4.51 -10.99 11.47
N ALA A 266 4.08 -11.19 12.73
CA ALA A 266 3.49 -10.16 13.56
C ALA A 266 4.46 -9.02 13.95
N SER A 267 5.75 -9.15 13.65
CA SER A 267 6.73 -8.06 13.91
C SER A 267 6.74 -7.00 12.82
N TYR A 268 6.07 -7.24 11.69
CA TYR A 268 5.94 -6.23 10.66
C TYR A 268 5.15 -5.04 11.18
N SER A 269 5.56 -3.85 10.82
CA SER A 269 5.03 -2.62 11.37
C SER A 269 5.32 -1.45 10.43
N THR A 270 4.67 -0.32 10.64
CA THR A 270 4.89 0.91 9.87
C THR A 270 5.48 2.00 10.75
N GLY A 271 6.56 2.61 10.27
CA GLY A 271 7.10 3.85 10.82
C GLY A 271 6.75 5.05 9.95
N ILE A 272 6.86 6.23 10.52
CA ILE A 272 6.71 7.51 9.82
C ILE A 272 7.92 8.40 10.06
N ALA A 273 8.18 9.26 9.08
CA ALA A 273 9.20 10.28 9.14
C ALA A 273 8.67 11.59 8.53
N SER A 274 9.04 12.71 9.10
CA SER A 274 8.82 14.03 8.52
C SER A 274 9.97 14.36 7.55
N CYS A 275 9.68 14.96 6.40
CA CYS A 275 10.68 15.28 5.38
C CYS A 275 10.62 16.75 4.98
N ALA A 276 11.77 17.40 4.87
CA ALA A 276 11.84 18.78 4.40
C ALA A 276 11.49 18.91 2.90
N SER A 277 11.74 17.87 2.12
CA SER A 277 11.45 17.77 0.70
C SER A 277 11.52 16.30 0.26
N PRO A 278 11.05 15.93 -0.96
CA PRO A 278 11.21 14.56 -1.45
C PRO A 278 12.68 14.12 -1.66
N SER A 279 13.64 15.05 -1.62
CA SER A 279 15.07 14.74 -1.57
C SER A 279 15.64 14.80 -0.14
N GLY A 280 14.79 14.86 0.88
CA GLY A 280 15.19 14.97 2.28
C GLY A 280 15.60 16.40 2.70
N PRO A 281 16.22 16.55 3.86
CA PRO A 281 16.41 15.49 4.86
C PRO A 281 15.07 15.00 5.42
N CYS A 282 15.04 13.74 5.87
CA CYS A 282 13.92 13.18 6.62
C CYS A 282 14.33 12.86 8.05
N GLN A 283 13.40 13.01 8.98
CA GLN A 283 13.57 12.71 10.40
C GLN A 283 12.51 11.67 10.81
N LYS A 284 12.94 10.56 11.39
CA LYS A 284 12.04 9.54 11.92
C LYS A 284 11.29 10.07 13.13
N GLU A 285 9.97 9.93 13.11
CA GLU A 285 9.09 10.32 14.20
C GLU A 285 8.75 9.13 15.11
N GLY A 286 8.78 7.90 14.57
CA GLY A 286 8.58 6.67 15.33
C GLY A 286 7.76 5.63 14.61
N GLN A 287 7.39 4.58 15.35
CA GLN A 287 6.48 3.53 14.90
C GLN A 287 5.04 4.07 14.94
N TRP A 288 4.33 3.96 13.83
CA TRP A 288 2.96 4.44 13.70
C TRP A 288 1.93 3.30 13.80
N LEU A 289 2.10 2.23 13.00
CA LEU A 289 1.26 1.05 13.07
C LEU A 289 2.06 -0.15 13.56
N SER A 290 1.48 -0.93 14.46
CA SER A 290 2.07 -2.17 14.95
C SER A 290 0.98 -3.22 15.20
N SER A 291 1.39 -4.47 15.43
CA SER A 291 0.43 -5.52 15.81
C SER A 291 -0.26 -5.18 17.11
N GLY A 292 -1.57 -5.25 17.10
CA GLY A 292 -2.48 -4.84 18.17
C GLY A 292 -3.70 -4.15 17.58
N ASP A 293 -4.68 -3.83 18.39
CA ASP A 293 -5.89 -3.09 18.02
C ASP A 293 -6.56 -3.57 16.71
N GLY A 294 -6.59 -4.89 16.51
CA GLY A 294 -7.21 -5.54 15.35
C GLY A 294 -6.30 -5.69 14.12
N LEU A 295 -5.07 -5.21 14.15
CA LEU A 295 -4.07 -5.39 13.10
C LEU A 295 -3.03 -6.46 13.49
N VAL A 296 -2.50 -7.17 12.51
CA VAL A 296 -1.42 -8.15 12.67
C VAL A 296 -0.36 -7.92 11.61
N GLY A 297 0.83 -7.48 12.00
CA GLY A 297 1.91 -7.17 11.07
C GLY A 297 1.52 -6.09 10.04
N PRO A 298 1.02 -4.90 10.44
CA PRO A 298 0.60 -3.87 9.51
C PRO A 298 1.80 -3.21 8.82
N GLY A 299 1.86 -3.27 7.50
CA GLY A 299 2.90 -2.65 6.70
C GLY A 299 2.48 -2.44 5.25
N GLY A 300 3.42 -2.02 4.38
CA GLY A 300 3.11 -1.67 2.99
C GLY A 300 2.10 -0.53 2.92
N VAL A 301 2.23 0.46 3.81
CA VAL A 301 1.32 1.60 3.84
C VAL A 301 1.55 2.49 2.63
N THR A 302 0.46 2.81 1.93
CA THR A 302 0.42 3.84 0.89
C THR A 302 -0.70 4.83 1.17
N PHE A 303 -0.59 6.01 0.59
CA PHE A 303 -1.58 7.07 0.72
C PHE A 303 -2.18 7.41 -0.64
N VAL A 304 -3.48 7.68 -0.67
CA VAL A 304 -4.17 8.10 -1.88
C VAL A 304 -5.17 9.20 -1.56
N SER A 305 -5.29 10.19 -2.46
CA SER A 305 -6.30 11.23 -2.40
C SER A 305 -7.24 11.15 -3.61
N ASP A 306 -8.53 11.38 -3.40
CA ASP A 306 -9.50 11.57 -4.48
C ASP A 306 -9.69 13.06 -4.85
N GLY A 307 -8.99 13.95 -4.14
CA GLY A 307 -9.05 15.40 -4.28
C GLY A 307 -10.00 16.08 -3.29
N GLU A 308 -10.78 15.32 -2.54
CA GLU A 308 -11.63 15.77 -1.44
C GLU A 308 -11.19 15.14 -0.12
N ASP A 309 -10.89 13.84 -0.16
CA ASP A 309 -10.52 13.03 0.99
C ASP A 309 -9.18 12.32 0.76
N ASP A 310 -8.45 12.10 1.84
CA ASP A 310 -7.22 11.33 1.88
C ASP A 310 -7.47 9.99 2.56
N TYR A 311 -6.85 8.94 2.04
CA TYR A 311 -7.01 7.56 2.51
C TYR A 311 -5.67 6.94 2.83
N VAL A 312 -5.66 6.12 3.89
CA VAL A 312 -4.56 5.23 4.24
C VAL A 312 -4.88 3.83 3.76
N VAL A 313 -3.93 3.20 3.10
CA VAL A 313 -4.01 1.83 2.61
C VAL A 313 -2.93 1.02 3.29
N VAL A 314 -3.27 -0.13 3.86
CA VAL A 314 -2.32 -0.96 4.64
C VAL A 314 -2.47 -2.43 4.28
N CYS A 315 -1.37 -3.17 4.27
CA CYS A 315 -1.38 -4.63 4.29
C CYS A 315 -1.32 -5.14 5.73
N THR A 316 -2.13 -6.13 6.07
CA THR A 316 -2.11 -6.81 7.38
C THR A 316 -2.37 -8.30 7.20
N TRP A 317 -2.03 -9.12 8.19
CA TRP A 317 -2.29 -10.56 8.17
C TRP A 317 -3.64 -10.88 8.80
N GLU A 318 -4.37 -11.80 8.16
CA GLU A 318 -5.63 -12.36 8.66
C GLU A 318 -5.52 -13.87 8.85
N GLY A 319 -6.00 -14.38 9.97
CA GLY A 319 -6.07 -15.81 10.26
C GLY A 319 -4.79 -16.43 10.83
N GLY A 320 -3.67 -15.69 10.81
CA GLY A 320 -2.37 -16.08 11.35
C GLY A 320 -1.34 -15.01 11.01
N ALA A 321 -0.27 -14.92 11.76
CA ALA A 321 0.80 -13.94 11.55
C ALA A 321 1.85 -14.47 10.56
N GLY A 322 1.54 -14.40 9.28
CA GLY A 322 2.40 -14.89 8.21
C GLY A 322 1.92 -16.21 7.59
N PHE A 323 2.56 -16.62 6.51
CA PHE A 323 2.20 -17.84 5.78
C PHE A 323 2.43 -19.12 6.59
N ASP A 324 3.48 -19.16 7.40
CA ASP A 324 3.80 -20.34 8.25
C ASP A 324 2.70 -20.61 9.28
N GLU A 325 1.96 -19.60 9.69
CA GLU A 325 0.81 -19.70 10.61
C GLU A 325 -0.54 -19.81 9.88
N GLY A 326 -0.52 -19.85 8.55
CA GLY A 326 -1.70 -19.96 7.70
C GLY A 326 -2.43 -18.63 7.50
N GLY A 327 -1.73 -17.53 7.71
CA GLY A 327 -2.23 -16.18 7.45
C GLY A 327 -2.46 -15.89 5.98
N THR A 328 -3.35 -14.95 5.72
CA THR A 328 -3.58 -14.34 4.41
C THR A 328 -3.33 -12.85 4.52
N GLY A 329 -2.43 -12.31 3.70
CA GLY A 329 -2.22 -10.86 3.64
C GLY A 329 -3.40 -10.19 2.94
N VAL A 330 -4.06 -9.27 3.62
CA VAL A 330 -5.22 -8.52 3.12
C VAL A 330 -4.93 -7.02 3.13
N THR A 331 -5.59 -6.28 2.25
CA THR A 331 -5.47 -4.81 2.21
C THR A 331 -6.63 -4.16 2.94
N GLY A 332 -6.34 -3.23 3.84
CA GLY A 332 -7.30 -2.36 4.49
C GLY A 332 -7.23 -0.94 3.94
N VAL A 333 -8.37 -0.27 3.84
CA VAL A 333 -8.49 1.13 3.42
C VAL A 333 -9.29 1.90 4.47
N VAL A 334 -8.78 3.06 4.89
CA VAL A 334 -9.49 3.96 5.81
C VAL A 334 -9.33 5.42 5.36
N GLN A 335 -10.37 6.22 5.54
CA GLN A 335 -10.33 7.66 5.30
C GLN A 335 -9.62 8.37 6.46
N LEU A 336 -8.56 9.12 6.17
CA LEU A 336 -7.71 9.74 7.19
C LEU A 336 -8.46 10.76 8.08
N ALA A 337 -9.37 11.54 7.50
CA ALA A 337 -10.16 12.51 8.26
C ALA A 337 -11.06 11.84 9.33
N ARG A 338 -11.58 10.63 9.07
CA ARG A 338 -12.39 9.88 10.03
C ARG A 338 -11.57 9.36 11.21
N VAL A 339 -10.35 8.95 10.96
CA VAL A 339 -9.39 8.57 12.02
C VAL A 339 -9.21 9.73 13.00
N LEU A 340 -8.98 10.93 12.48
CA LEU A 340 -8.81 12.13 13.31
C LEU A 340 -10.07 12.48 14.10
N GLU A 341 -11.27 12.35 13.52
CA GLU A 341 -12.53 12.58 14.22
C GLU A 341 -12.76 11.57 15.35
N HIS A 342 -12.46 10.31 15.12
CA HIS A 342 -12.56 9.27 16.16
C HIS A 342 -11.63 9.55 17.33
N ILE A 343 -10.37 9.86 17.06
CA ILE A 343 -9.37 10.22 18.06
C ILE A 343 -9.79 11.44 18.87
N GLN A 344 -10.28 12.49 18.24
CA GLN A 344 -10.80 13.66 18.94
C GLN A 344 -11.99 13.32 19.84
N THR A 345 -12.83 12.39 19.40
CA THR A 345 -13.99 11.92 20.18
C THR A 345 -13.52 11.09 21.40
N GLU A 346 -12.57 10.20 21.25
CA GLU A 346 -11.99 9.43 22.36
C GLU A 346 -11.26 10.35 23.35
N ARG A 347 -10.47 11.31 22.88
CA ARG A 347 -9.82 12.31 23.75
C ARG A 347 -10.84 13.15 24.50
N ARG A 348 -11.95 13.55 23.89
CA ARG A 348 -13.06 14.24 24.58
C ARG A 348 -13.75 13.34 25.60
N ALA A 349 -13.98 12.08 25.29
CA ALA A 349 -14.55 11.10 26.23
C ALA A 349 -13.62 10.85 27.43
N THR A 350 -12.31 10.76 27.20
CA THR A 350 -11.32 10.57 28.27
C THR A 350 -11.20 11.83 29.16
N ALA A 351 -11.22 13.01 28.57
CA ALA A 351 -11.21 14.28 29.31
C ALA A 351 -12.47 14.48 30.17
N THR A 352 -13.60 13.87 29.79
CA THR A 352 -14.85 13.94 30.57
C THR A 352 -14.91 12.94 31.71
N LEU A 353 -14.07 11.89 31.73
CA LEU A 353 -13.96 10.96 32.85
C LEU A 353 -13.21 11.54 34.07
N ASP A 354 -12.60 12.72 33.92
CA ASP A 354 -11.90 13.44 35.01
C ASP A 354 -12.85 14.34 35.84
N GLY A 355 -14.06 13.89 36.09
CA GLY A 355 -14.90 14.37 37.22
C GLY A 355 -15.91 15.48 36.95
N SER A 356 -16.22 15.84 35.73
CA SER A 356 -17.38 16.69 35.44
C SER A 356 -18.43 15.91 34.66
N CYS A 357 -19.64 15.77 35.26
CA CYS A 357 -20.81 15.16 34.63
C CYS A 357 -21.18 15.94 33.35
N TYR A 358 -20.66 15.53 32.22
CA TYR A 358 -21.24 15.85 30.92
C TYR A 358 -21.82 14.58 30.34
N THR A 359 -23.11 14.55 30.18
CA THR A 359 -23.77 13.51 29.39
C THR A 359 -23.30 13.67 27.96
N ALA A 360 -22.66 12.64 27.41
CA ALA A 360 -22.35 12.59 26.00
C ALA A 360 -23.60 12.92 25.18
N PRO A 361 -23.51 13.73 24.13
CA PRO A 361 -24.63 13.90 23.22
C PRO A 361 -24.97 12.54 22.60
N PRO A 362 -26.27 12.28 22.34
CA PRO A 362 -26.74 10.97 21.89
C PRO A 362 -26.41 10.65 20.41
N ASP A 363 -25.59 11.41 19.78
CA ASP A 363 -25.18 11.20 18.39
C ASP A 363 -23.82 10.54 18.34
N PHE A 364 -23.77 9.28 18.81
CA PHE A 364 -22.82 8.34 18.27
C PHE A 364 -23.24 8.15 16.81
N VAL A 365 -22.59 8.82 15.90
CA VAL A 365 -22.69 8.50 14.48
C VAL A 365 -22.19 7.08 14.36
N ASP A 366 -23.12 6.17 14.07
CA ASP A 366 -22.81 4.81 13.71
C ASP A 366 -21.85 4.87 12.53
N MET A 367 -20.57 4.56 12.80
CA MET A 367 -19.48 4.60 11.82
C MET A 367 -19.64 3.50 10.77
N SER A 368 -20.78 2.78 10.76
CA SER A 368 -21.11 1.74 9.78
C SER A 368 -21.51 2.29 8.41
N ASP A 369 -21.71 3.59 8.28
CA ASP A 369 -22.09 4.21 7.00
C ASP A 369 -20.87 4.88 6.34
N GLY A 370 -20.07 4.09 5.70
CA GLY A 370 -18.98 4.60 4.86
C GLY A 370 -17.79 3.67 4.79
N LEU A 371 -16.66 4.23 4.49
CA LEU A 371 -15.37 3.56 4.25
C LEU A 371 -14.77 2.84 5.47
N VAL A 372 -15.33 3.07 6.63
CA VAL A 372 -14.97 2.31 7.82
C VAL A 372 -15.53 0.90 7.67
N ALA A 373 -14.73 -0.09 7.95
CA ALA A 373 -15.11 -1.48 7.96
C ALA A 373 -16.42 -1.64 8.73
N GLY A 374 -17.52 -1.60 8.01
CA GLY A 374 -18.74 -2.22 8.50
C GLY A 374 -18.34 -3.63 8.92
N GLU A 375 -18.94 -4.14 9.95
CA GLU A 375 -18.68 -5.45 10.53
C GLU A 375 -18.12 -6.47 9.52
N TRP A 376 -16.83 -6.38 9.19
CA TRP A 376 -16.16 -7.42 8.44
C TRP A 376 -16.05 -8.62 9.37
N ASN A 377 -16.91 -9.60 9.13
CA ASN A 377 -16.91 -10.85 9.87
C ASN A 377 -16.18 -11.90 9.04
N PRO A 378 -14.94 -12.27 9.40
CA PRO A 378 -14.20 -13.33 8.72
C PRO A 378 -15.00 -14.65 8.61
N GLN A 379 -15.95 -14.87 9.53
CA GLN A 379 -16.84 -16.03 9.49
C GLN A 379 -17.94 -15.91 8.43
N GLN A 380 -18.30 -14.70 7.99
CA GLN A 380 -19.27 -14.54 6.90
C GLN A 380 -18.64 -14.87 5.54
N VAL A 381 -17.36 -14.59 5.36
CA VAL A 381 -16.65 -15.01 4.14
C VAL A 381 -16.46 -16.53 4.10
N ARG A 382 -16.36 -17.18 5.27
CA ARG A 382 -16.32 -18.65 5.39
C ARG A 382 -17.69 -19.30 5.19
N SER A 383 -18.77 -18.54 5.31
CA SER A 383 -20.14 -19.01 5.15
C SER A 383 -20.73 -18.73 3.78
N VAL A 384 -19.93 -18.33 2.79
CA VAL A 384 -20.38 -18.43 1.40
C VAL A 384 -20.74 -19.89 1.16
N SER A 385 -22.02 -20.11 1.25
CA SER A 385 -22.69 -21.40 1.17
C SER A 385 -22.08 -22.23 0.08
N ALA A 386 -21.80 -23.48 0.42
CA ALA A 386 -21.40 -24.52 -0.51
C ALA A 386 -22.16 -24.36 -1.82
N LEU A 387 -21.45 -24.05 -2.89
CA LEU A 387 -22.01 -24.21 -4.22
C LEU A 387 -22.55 -25.63 -4.34
N PRO A 388 -23.68 -25.83 -5.03
CA PRO A 388 -24.25 -27.17 -5.18
C PRO A 388 -23.17 -28.08 -5.75
N SER A 389 -23.01 -29.24 -5.13
CA SER A 389 -22.08 -30.28 -5.56
C SER A 389 -22.32 -30.63 -7.01
N LEU A 390 -21.38 -30.25 -7.88
CA LEU A 390 -21.32 -30.75 -9.24
C LEU A 390 -20.59 -32.11 -9.22
N SER A 391 -21.32 -33.20 -9.40
CA SER A 391 -20.75 -34.50 -9.67
C SER A 391 -20.40 -34.59 -11.14
N LEU A 392 -19.11 -34.68 -11.46
CA LEU A 392 -18.63 -34.94 -12.80
C LEU A 392 -18.29 -36.43 -12.91
N GLU A 393 -19.09 -37.21 -13.65
CA GLU A 393 -18.75 -38.58 -14.04
C GLU A 393 -17.85 -38.54 -15.29
N ILE A 394 -16.59 -38.93 -15.13
CA ILE A 394 -15.69 -39.13 -16.27
C ILE A 394 -15.63 -40.61 -16.56
N THR A 395 -16.25 -41.03 -17.68
CA THR A 395 -16.07 -42.38 -18.21
C THR A 395 -14.88 -42.41 -19.16
N SER A 396 -13.75 -43.00 -18.74
CA SER A 396 -12.65 -43.30 -19.64
C SER A 396 -12.75 -44.74 -20.15
N ARG A 397 -12.70 -44.93 -21.47
CA ARG A 397 -12.63 -46.23 -22.13
C ARG A 397 -11.16 -46.62 -22.35
N VAL A 398 -10.46 -47.05 -21.32
CA VAL A 398 -9.24 -47.90 -21.51
C VAL A 398 -8.99 -48.68 -20.21
N GLY A 399 -9.22 -50.01 -20.24
CA GLY A 399 -8.74 -51.01 -19.32
C GLY A 399 -9.19 -50.94 -17.85
N PRO A 400 -9.13 -52.06 -17.12
CA PRO A 400 -9.64 -52.09 -15.75
C PRO A 400 -8.67 -51.34 -14.80
N VAL A 401 -9.05 -50.12 -14.45
CA VAL A 401 -8.45 -49.39 -13.32
C VAL A 401 -9.54 -49.30 -12.27
N GLU A 402 -9.33 -49.84 -11.09
CA GLU A 402 -10.21 -49.62 -9.96
C GLU A 402 -10.19 -48.14 -9.60
N ILE A 403 -11.28 -47.45 -9.89
CA ILE A 403 -11.47 -46.05 -9.48
C ILE A 403 -12.30 -46.09 -8.20
N THR A 404 -11.66 -45.79 -7.07
CA THR A 404 -12.35 -45.51 -5.83
C THR A 404 -12.79 -44.06 -5.85
N THR A 405 -14.07 -43.81 -6.01
CA THR A 405 -14.64 -42.47 -5.98
C THR A 405 -14.79 -42.06 -4.51
N THR A 406 -13.93 -41.16 -4.04
CA THR A 406 -14.11 -40.51 -2.75
C THR A 406 -14.82 -39.18 -3.00
N THR A 407 -16.00 -39.01 -2.41
CA THR A 407 -16.71 -37.74 -2.46
C THR A 407 -15.97 -36.75 -1.59
N THR A 408 -15.24 -35.82 -2.19
CA THR A 408 -14.58 -34.74 -1.48
C THR A 408 -15.49 -33.53 -1.47
N THR A 409 -15.84 -33.05 -0.30
CA THR A 409 -16.55 -31.79 -0.12
C THR A 409 -15.62 -30.68 -0.65
N MET A 410 -16.06 -29.95 -1.67
CA MET A 410 -15.29 -28.82 -2.17
C MET A 410 -15.24 -27.73 -1.11
N VAL A 411 -14.06 -27.42 -0.62
CA VAL A 411 -13.80 -26.18 0.08
C VAL A 411 -13.30 -25.21 -1.00
N SER A 412 -14.16 -24.31 -1.43
CA SER A 412 -13.78 -23.22 -2.34
C SER A 412 -12.96 -22.25 -1.51
N ARG A 413 -11.64 -22.22 -1.70
CA ARG A 413 -10.86 -21.03 -1.36
C ARG A 413 -11.16 -20.00 -2.44
N VAL A 414 -11.84 -18.94 -2.10
CA VAL A 414 -12.05 -17.80 -2.98
C VAL A 414 -10.71 -17.09 -3.12
N GLN A 415 -10.02 -17.35 -4.20
CA GLN A 415 -8.99 -16.43 -4.67
C GLN A 415 -9.64 -15.43 -5.63
N PRO A 416 -9.25 -14.16 -5.57
CA PRO A 416 -10.09 -13.07 -6.06
C PRO A 416 -10.18 -12.92 -7.57
N VAL A 417 -9.46 -13.67 -8.36
CA VAL A 417 -9.41 -13.41 -9.80
C VAL A 417 -10.16 -14.44 -10.63
N LEU A 418 -10.34 -15.65 -10.11
CA LEU A 418 -11.16 -16.69 -10.77
C LEU A 418 -11.60 -17.72 -9.71
N PRO A 419 -12.83 -18.25 -9.77
CA PRO A 419 -13.20 -19.40 -8.98
C PRO A 419 -12.35 -20.60 -9.45
N VAL A 420 -11.36 -20.99 -8.66
CA VAL A 420 -10.54 -22.16 -8.96
C VAL A 420 -11.26 -23.38 -8.46
N LEU A 421 -11.68 -24.21 -9.40
CA LEU A 421 -12.09 -25.58 -9.13
C LEU A 421 -10.83 -26.39 -8.75
N THR A 422 -10.62 -26.62 -7.46
CA THR A 422 -9.58 -27.57 -7.03
C THR A 422 -10.13 -28.97 -7.13
N THR A 423 -9.76 -29.71 -8.15
CA THR A 423 -9.99 -31.16 -8.22
C THR A 423 -8.78 -31.83 -7.59
N THR A 424 -8.92 -32.34 -6.38
CA THR A 424 -7.90 -33.21 -5.81
C THR A 424 -8.14 -34.61 -6.32
N THR A 425 -7.37 -35.05 -7.30
CA THR A 425 -7.36 -36.46 -7.71
C THR A 425 -6.29 -37.14 -6.88
N THR A 426 -6.68 -37.94 -5.91
CA THR A 426 -5.75 -38.81 -5.18
C THR A 426 -5.53 -40.05 -6.00
N THR A 427 -4.45 -40.14 -6.76
CA THR A 427 -4.01 -41.37 -7.40
C THR A 427 -3.06 -42.06 -6.44
N THR A 428 -3.44 -43.19 -5.88
CA THR A 428 -2.55 -44.02 -5.06
C THR A 428 -1.72 -44.86 -6.03
N THR A 429 -0.52 -44.38 -6.39
CA THR A 429 0.51 -45.20 -7.01
C THR A 429 1.53 -45.54 -5.94
N THR A 430 1.62 -46.81 -5.63
CA THR A 430 2.74 -47.35 -4.82
C THR A 430 3.98 -47.42 -5.69
N THR A 431 4.79 -46.37 -5.69
CA THR A 431 6.21 -46.42 -6.07
C THR A 431 6.92 -45.24 -5.38
N PRO A 432 8.05 -45.49 -4.70
CA PRO A 432 8.71 -44.46 -3.92
C PRO A 432 9.66 -43.68 -4.80
N LEU A 433 9.33 -42.45 -5.11
CA LEU A 433 10.32 -41.46 -5.58
C LEU A 433 9.92 -40.10 -5.01
N GLY A 434 10.73 -39.69 -4.04
CA GLY A 434 10.59 -38.37 -3.44
C GLY A 434 10.89 -37.27 -4.43
N LEU A 435 9.93 -36.41 -4.62
CA LEU A 435 10.15 -35.04 -5.02
C LEU A 435 9.44 -34.18 -3.98
N ARG A 436 10.22 -33.63 -3.08
CA ARG A 436 9.76 -32.53 -2.24
C ARG A 436 9.60 -31.30 -3.14
N PRO A 437 8.53 -30.51 -3.00
CA PRO A 437 8.55 -29.16 -3.53
C PRO A 437 9.72 -28.40 -2.89
N PRO A 438 10.34 -27.44 -3.58
CA PRO A 438 11.44 -26.67 -3.04
C PRO A 438 10.94 -25.92 -1.81
N GLY A 439 11.36 -26.40 -0.66
CA GLY A 439 11.12 -25.73 0.60
C GLY A 439 11.89 -24.41 0.61
N PHE A 440 11.24 -23.34 0.96
CA PHE A 440 11.88 -22.10 1.37
C PHE A 440 12.82 -22.45 2.55
N GLY A 441 14.11 -22.41 2.30
CA GLY A 441 15.11 -22.66 3.33
C GLY A 441 15.07 -21.54 4.36
N ARG A 442 14.92 -21.94 5.60
CA ARG A 442 15.23 -21.08 6.74
C ARG A 442 16.70 -20.66 6.69
N ARG A 443 16.95 -19.39 6.69
CA ARG A 443 18.01 -18.74 7.46
C ARG A 443 17.64 -17.31 7.76
#